data_c17ea59a55673373753c5d65759a4a2c
#
_entry.id   c17ea59a55673373753c5d65759a4a2c
#
_cell.length_a   1.000
_cell.length_b   1.000
_cell.length_c   1.000
_cell.angle_alpha   90.00
_cell.angle_beta   90.00
_cell.angle_gamma   90.00
#
_symmetry.space_group_name_H-M   'P 1'
#
loop_
_entity.id
_entity.type
_entity.pdbx_description
1 polymer ?
#
loop_
_entity_poly.entity_id
_entity_poly.type
_entity_poly.pdbx_seq_one_letter_code
_entity_poly.pdbx_strand_id
1 'polypeptide(L)'
;MTDTSKLPISRVDELIDKLDEINIKLTNLENSRRIIETWSEGTEWYRVWSDGWIEQGGTTGLITTNNTYTATTIQFKKSFINTNYTFTSCANKYSTQNGLSTAYPPFIFTKNNNSIIIGQYSWTDGLDWYACGY
;
A
#
# COMPACT_ATOMS: atom_id res chain seq x y z
N MET A 1 25.84 58.16 -18.73
CA MET A 1 25.60 56.70 -18.70
C MET A 1 25.01 56.35 -17.36
N THR A 2 23.77 55.98 -17.33
CA THR A 2 23.13 55.47 -16.11
C THR A 2 23.55 54.03 -15.92
N ASP A 3 24.27 53.75 -14.83
CA ASP A 3 24.65 52.39 -14.43
C ASP A 3 23.38 51.59 -14.13
N THR A 4 22.96 50.75 -15.06
CA THR A 4 21.78 49.85 -14.95
C THR A 4 22.10 48.57 -14.22
N SER A 5 23.31 48.42 -13.66
CA SER A 5 23.78 47.19 -13.03
C SER A 5 23.21 46.93 -11.61
N LYS A 6 22.59 47.89 -10.98
CA LYS A 6 22.00 47.75 -9.65
C LYS A 6 20.47 47.74 -9.72
N LEU A 7 19.87 46.66 -9.30
CA LEU A 7 18.43 46.57 -9.09
C LEU A 7 18.00 47.60 -8.04
N PRO A 8 16.87 48.33 -8.22
CA PRO A 8 16.31 49.17 -7.18
C PRO A 8 16.06 48.37 -5.90
N ILE A 9 16.27 48.98 -4.72
CA ILE A 9 16.06 48.35 -3.39
C ILE A 9 14.69 47.71 -3.29
N SER A 10 13.64 48.36 -3.79
CA SER A 10 12.26 47.85 -3.82
C SER A 10 12.11 46.53 -4.61
N ARG A 11 12.95 46.33 -5.65
CA ARG A 11 12.98 45.08 -6.40
C ARG A 11 13.72 43.97 -5.64
N VAL A 12 14.72 44.32 -4.86
CA VAL A 12 15.44 43.36 -4.02
C VAL A 12 14.54 42.86 -2.90
N ASP A 13 13.79 43.76 -2.23
CA ASP A 13 12.82 43.37 -1.19
C ASP A 13 11.72 42.46 -1.75
N GLU A 14 11.16 42.78 -2.92
CA GLU A 14 10.16 41.95 -3.60
C GLU A 14 10.72 40.54 -3.93
N LEU A 15 12.00 40.44 -4.31
CA LEU A 15 12.64 39.16 -4.60
C LEU A 15 12.87 38.35 -3.32
N ILE A 16 13.23 38.98 -2.22
CA ILE A 16 13.37 38.37 -0.90
C ILE A 16 12.04 37.76 -0.47
N ASP A 17 10.95 38.55 -0.51
CA ASP A 17 9.60 38.09 -0.15
C ASP A 17 9.17 36.89 -0.99
N LYS A 18 9.46 36.86 -2.30
CA LYS A 18 9.18 35.74 -3.19
C LYS A 18 10.02 34.51 -2.86
N LEU A 19 11.28 34.69 -2.50
CA LEU A 19 12.14 33.58 -2.07
C LEU A 19 11.63 32.96 -0.78
N ASP A 20 11.22 33.76 0.17
CA ASP A 20 10.65 33.26 1.43
C ASP A 20 9.34 32.50 1.18
N GLU A 21 8.47 33.00 0.31
CA GLU A 21 7.25 32.32 -0.10
C GLU A 21 7.55 30.96 -0.77
N ILE A 22 8.54 30.91 -1.65
CA ILE A 22 8.99 29.69 -2.33
C ILE A 22 9.56 28.70 -1.31
N ASN A 23 10.38 29.17 -0.36
CA ASN A 23 10.95 28.33 0.67
C ASN A 23 9.87 27.71 1.59
N ILE A 24 8.85 28.49 1.96
CA ILE A 24 7.71 27.98 2.72
C ILE A 24 6.95 26.90 1.93
N LYS A 25 6.69 27.15 0.64
CA LYS A 25 6.02 26.17 -0.23
C LYS A 25 6.84 24.90 -0.39
N LEU A 26 8.15 25.03 -0.54
CA LEU A 26 9.06 23.88 -0.65
C LEU A 26 9.06 23.05 0.62
N THR A 27 9.18 23.68 1.78
CA THR A 27 9.13 23.00 3.08
C THR A 27 7.80 22.28 3.29
N ASN A 28 6.68 22.89 2.90
CA ASN A 28 5.36 22.27 2.99
C ASN A 28 5.25 21.04 2.05
N LEU A 29 5.83 21.10 0.84
CA LEU A 29 5.88 19.99 -0.10
C LEU A 29 6.76 18.85 0.42
N GLU A 30 7.91 19.16 0.99
CA GLU A 30 8.82 18.19 1.58
C GLU A 30 8.19 17.43 2.77
N ASN A 31 7.42 18.16 3.59
CA ASN A 31 6.70 17.61 4.74
C ASN A 31 5.37 16.95 4.38
N SER A 32 4.90 17.09 3.13
CA SER A 32 3.65 16.46 2.71
C SER A 32 3.80 14.95 2.59
N ARG A 33 2.78 14.23 3.04
CA ARG A 33 2.71 12.77 2.87
C ARG A 33 2.63 12.46 1.37
N ARG A 34 3.59 11.71 0.87
CA ARG A 34 3.69 11.33 -0.55
C ARG A 34 4.19 9.90 -0.70
N ILE A 35 3.86 9.30 -1.82
CA ILE A 35 4.40 7.99 -2.17
C ILE A 35 5.87 8.17 -2.59
N ILE A 36 6.76 7.40 -1.98
CA ILE A 36 8.22 7.43 -2.24
C ILE A 36 8.72 6.17 -2.94
N GLU A 37 7.96 5.09 -2.91
CA GLU A 37 8.30 3.84 -3.58
C GLU A 37 7.04 3.13 -4.06
N THR A 38 7.08 2.56 -5.26
CA THR A 38 6.01 1.72 -5.80
C THR A 38 6.60 0.53 -6.55
N TRP A 39 5.91 -0.57 -6.52
CA TRP A 39 6.22 -1.75 -7.31
C TRP A 39 4.95 -2.48 -7.70
N SER A 40 4.93 -3.09 -8.88
CA SER A 40 3.85 -3.96 -9.30
C SER A 40 4.33 -5.02 -10.29
N GLU A 41 3.83 -6.24 -10.16
CA GLU A 41 4.05 -7.34 -11.08
C GLU A 41 2.83 -8.27 -11.07
N GLY A 42 2.24 -8.51 -12.25
CA GLY A 42 0.99 -9.25 -12.35
C GLY A 42 -0.14 -8.59 -11.57
N THR A 43 -0.69 -9.29 -10.59
CA THR A 43 -1.74 -8.78 -9.70
C THR A 43 -1.19 -8.24 -8.38
N GLU A 44 0.08 -8.46 -8.10
CA GLU A 44 0.72 -8.03 -6.86
C GLU A 44 1.30 -6.62 -6.99
N TRP A 45 1.19 -5.85 -5.94
CA TRP A 45 1.70 -4.48 -5.90
C TRP A 45 1.97 -4.04 -4.47
N TYR A 46 2.86 -3.04 -4.32
CA TYR A 46 2.97 -2.27 -3.08
C TYR A 46 3.28 -0.80 -3.36
N ARG A 47 3.06 0.03 -2.35
CA ARG A 47 3.53 1.40 -2.27
C ARG A 47 3.98 1.73 -0.85
N VAL A 48 5.01 2.56 -0.77
CA VAL A 48 5.54 3.08 0.49
C VAL A 48 5.37 4.59 0.51
N TRP A 49 4.86 5.09 1.60
CA TRP A 49 4.66 6.51 1.84
C TRP A 49 5.85 7.11 2.59
N SER A 50 6.03 8.43 2.48
CA SER A 50 7.16 9.15 3.10
C SER A 50 7.19 9.07 4.63
N ASP A 51 6.09 8.72 5.26
CA ASP A 51 5.99 8.47 6.69
C ASP A 51 6.29 7.01 7.09
N GLY A 52 6.67 6.18 6.13
CA GLY A 52 6.96 4.76 6.34
C GLY A 52 5.74 3.83 6.25
N TRP A 53 4.55 4.38 6.03
CA TRP A 53 3.35 3.57 5.82
C TRP A 53 3.46 2.75 4.54
N ILE A 54 3.10 1.46 4.62
CA ILE A 54 3.11 0.51 3.52
C ILE A 54 1.68 0.10 3.21
N GLU A 55 1.38 0.05 1.93
CA GLU A 55 0.18 -0.58 1.39
C GLU A 55 0.61 -1.61 0.35
N GLN A 56 0.02 -2.77 0.39
CA GLN A 56 0.28 -3.83 -0.57
C GLN A 56 -0.93 -4.72 -0.75
N GLY A 57 -1.00 -5.35 -1.90
CA GLY A 57 -2.13 -6.19 -2.23
C GLY A 57 -1.87 -7.07 -3.44
N GLY A 58 -2.81 -7.93 -3.71
CA GLY A 58 -2.73 -8.83 -4.85
C GLY A 58 -3.83 -9.86 -4.86
N THR A 59 -3.70 -10.77 -5.81
CA THR A 59 -4.57 -11.94 -5.92
C THR A 59 -3.71 -13.19 -5.73
N THR A 60 -4.15 -14.09 -4.88
CA THR A 60 -3.54 -15.41 -4.76
C THR A 60 -4.53 -16.49 -5.16
N GLY A 61 -4.05 -17.46 -5.90
CA GLY A 61 -4.81 -18.66 -6.19
C GLY A 61 -4.87 -19.52 -4.93
N LEU A 62 -6.07 -19.83 -4.49
CA LEU A 62 -6.31 -20.78 -3.43
C LEU A 62 -7.00 -21.98 -4.04
N ILE A 63 -6.40 -23.14 -3.84
CA ILE A 63 -7.01 -24.37 -4.26
C ILE A 63 -7.52 -25.07 -3.01
N THR A 64 -8.78 -24.94 -2.77
CA THR A 64 -9.44 -25.76 -1.76
C THR A 64 -10.24 -26.84 -2.46
N THR A 65 -9.86 -28.06 -2.26
CA THR A 65 -10.60 -29.21 -2.75
C THR A 65 -11.37 -29.88 -1.62
N ASN A 66 -12.63 -30.17 -1.85
CA ASN A 66 -13.42 -31.12 -1.08
C ASN A 66 -13.59 -30.84 0.42
N ASN A 67 -14.28 -29.78 0.81
CA ASN A 67 -14.67 -29.55 2.21
C ASN A 67 -13.53 -29.62 3.22
N THR A 68 -12.30 -29.48 2.77
CA THR A 68 -11.14 -29.47 3.62
C THR A 68 -10.66 -28.05 3.87
N TYR A 69 -10.11 -27.88 5.01
CA TYR A 69 -9.46 -26.67 5.47
C TYR A 69 -8.07 -26.55 4.83
N THR A 70 -7.77 -25.42 4.24
CA THR A 70 -6.46 -25.17 3.64
C THR A 70 -5.86 -23.90 4.23
N ALA A 71 -4.62 -23.99 4.70
CA ALA A 71 -3.82 -22.86 5.09
C ALA A 71 -2.96 -22.41 3.91
N THR A 72 -3.00 -21.13 3.58
CA THR A 72 -2.20 -20.54 2.51
C THR A 72 -1.34 -19.42 3.07
N THR A 73 -0.06 -19.41 2.70
CA THR A 73 0.86 -18.35 3.05
C THR A 73 0.92 -17.32 1.93
N ILE A 74 0.63 -16.08 2.27
CA ILE A 74 0.85 -14.94 1.40
C ILE A 74 2.16 -14.30 1.83
N GLN A 75 3.14 -14.28 0.92
CA GLN A 75 4.41 -13.59 1.12
C GLN A 75 4.27 -12.14 0.71
N PHE A 76 4.58 -11.23 1.61
CA PHE A 76 4.58 -9.81 1.31
C PHE A 76 5.81 -9.42 0.48
N LYS A 77 5.61 -8.57 -0.49
CA LYS A 77 6.72 -8.02 -1.29
C LYS A 77 7.50 -6.95 -0.52
N LYS A 78 6.84 -6.30 0.41
CA LYS A 78 7.45 -5.34 1.35
C LYS A 78 7.11 -5.78 2.79
N SER A 79 8.13 -6.00 3.61
CA SER A 79 7.92 -6.38 5.01
C SER A 79 7.43 -5.19 5.84
N PHE A 80 6.49 -5.43 6.73
CA PHE A 80 6.11 -4.50 7.79
C PHE A 80 7.15 -4.51 8.92
N ILE A 81 7.21 -3.47 9.71
CA ILE A 81 8.13 -3.39 10.86
C ILE A 81 7.67 -4.25 12.05
N ASN A 82 6.39 -4.56 12.10
CA ASN A 82 5.78 -5.40 13.14
C ASN A 82 4.50 -6.07 12.61
N THR A 83 3.81 -6.81 13.46
CA THR A 83 2.59 -7.54 13.10
C THR A 83 1.29 -6.75 13.33
N ASN A 84 1.36 -5.44 13.63
CA ASN A 84 0.20 -4.59 13.89
C ASN A 84 -0.46 -4.04 12.60
N TYR A 85 -0.06 -4.53 11.43
CA TYR A 85 -0.70 -4.15 10.18
C TYR A 85 -2.15 -4.68 10.09
N THR A 86 -2.97 -4.00 9.31
CA THR A 86 -4.31 -4.46 8.94
C THR A 86 -4.22 -5.35 7.71
N PHE A 87 -4.98 -6.42 7.70
CA PHE A 87 -5.14 -7.30 6.54
C PHE A 87 -6.62 -7.54 6.29
N THR A 88 -7.02 -7.47 5.04
CA THR A 88 -8.35 -7.82 4.58
C THR A 88 -8.27 -8.67 3.32
N SER A 89 -9.24 -9.54 3.14
CA SER A 89 -9.30 -10.39 1.95
C SER A 89 -10.74 -10.77 1.63
N CYS A 90 -10.98 -11.05 0.36
CA CYS A 90 -12.23 -11.60 -0.11
C CYS A 90 -11.98 -12.68 -1.16
N ALA A 91 -12.87 -13.66 -1.22
CA ALA A 91 -12.85 -14.62 -2.30
C ALA A 91 -13.28 -13.93 -3.60
N ASN A 92 -12.46 -14.06 -4.65
CA ASN A 92 -12.75 -13.46 -5.94
C ASN A 92 -13.34 -14.45 -6.95
N LYS A 93 -13.26 -15.74 -6.66
CA LYS A 93 -13.80 -16.79 -7.49
C LYS A 93 -14.21 -17.99 -6.66
N TYR A 94 -15.38 -18.52 -6.95
CA TYR A 94 -15.88 -19.76 -6.39
C TYR A 94 -15.98 -20.81 -7.49
N SER A 95 -15.51 -22.02 -7.24
CA SER A 95 -15.78 -23.12 -8.16
C SER A 95 -17.27 -23.43 -8.17
N THR A 96 -17.82 -23.66 -9.34
CA THR A 96 -19.27 -23.67 -9.65
C THR A 96 -20.05 -24.85 -9.07
N GLN A 97 -19.50 -25.62 -8.17
CA GLN A 97 -20.17 -26.79 -7.64
C GLN A 97 -20.87 -26.49 -6.31
N ASN A 98 -22.16 -26.33 -6.40
CA ASN A 98 -23.15 -26.50 -5.34
C ASN A 98 -23.17 -25.49 -4.19
N GLY A 99 -23.52 -24.27 -4.51
CA GLY A 99 -24.22 -23.45 -3.56
C GLY A 99 -23.35 -22.55 -2.70
N LEU A 100 -23.57 -21.27 -2.87
CA LEU A 100 -23.07 -20.16 -2.03
C LEU A 100 -23.34 -20.34 -0.52
N SER A 101 -24.11 -21.36 -0.14
CA SER A 101 -24.52 -21.60 1.25
C SER A 101 -23.43 -22.18 2.16
N THR A 102 -22.29 -22.58 1.60
CA THR A 102 -21.18 -23.20 2.36
C THR A 102 -19.85 -22.45 2.28
N ALA A 103 -19.84 -21.25 1.70
CA ALA A 103 -18.65 -20.43 1.65
C ALA A 103 -18.40 -19.77 3.02
N TYR A 104 -17.34 -20.20 3.68
CA TYR A 104 -16.86 -19.55 4.89
C TYR A 104 -15.87 -18.43 4.52
N PRO A 105 -15.94 -17.27 5.18
CA PRO A 105 -14.97 -16.20 4.94
C PRO A 105 -13.56 -16.67 5.33
N PRO A 106 -12.52 -16.19 4.62
CA PRO A 106 -11.14 -16.43 5.02
C PRO A 106 -10.88 -15.84 6.42
N PHE A 107 -10.00 -16.48 7.17
CA PHE A 107 -9.61 -15.99 8.49
C PHE A 107 -8.09 -16.03 8.67
N ILE A 108 -7.59 -15.17 9.53
CA ILE A 108 -6.17 -15.04 9.79
C ILE A 108 -5.76 -16.12 10.79
N PHE A 109 -4.75 -16.91 10.42
CA PHE A 109 -4.11 -17.90 11.27
C PHE A 109 -2.93 -17.32 12.03
N THR A 110 -2.01 -16.71 11.28
CA THR A 110 -0.76 -16.18 11.83
C THR A 110 -0.35 -14.94 11.04
N LYS A 111 0.08 -13.92 11.75
CA LYS A 111 0.71 -12.73 11.20
C LYS A 111 2.21 -12.77 11.49
N ASN A 112 3.01 -12.56 10.45
CA ASN A 112 4.44 -12.30 10.52
C ASN A 112 4.74 -10.97 9.83
N ASN A 113 5.90 -10.38 10.07
CA ASN A 113 6.26 -9.11 9.44
C ASN A 113 6.32 -9.17 7.90
N ASN A 114 6.71 -10.31 7.34
CA ASN A 114 6.93 -10.52 5.91
C ASN A 114 5.90 -11.45 5.26
N SER A 115 4.96 -11.98 6.01
CA SER A 115 3.97 -12.93 5.51
C SER A 115 2.75 -12.99 6.40
N ILE A 116 1.68 -13.54 5.86
CA ILE A 116 0.49 -13.88 6.61
C ILE A 116 0.02 -15.27 6.23
N ILE A 117 -0.41 -16.06 7.20
CA ILE A 117 -1.04 -17.35 6.96
C ILE A 117 -2.54 -17.17 7.15
N ILE A 118 -3.29 -17.42 6.10
CA ILE A 118 -4.75 -17.38 6.10
C ILE A 118 -5.29 -18.79 5.96
N GLY A 119 -6.35 -19.05 6.70
CA GLY A 119 -7.10 -20.28 6.56
C GLY A 119 -8.36 -20.05 5.77
N GLN A 120 -8.68 -21.00 4.93
CA GLN A 120 -9.87 -20.98 4.11
C GLN A 120 -10.52 -22.35 4.08
N TYR A 121 -11.83 -22.34 4.22
CA TYR A 121 -12.66 -23.53 4.11
C TYR A 121 -13.50 -23.45 2.84
N SER A 122 -13.40 -24.47 2.01
CA SER A 122 -14.16 -24.77 0.79
C SER A 122 -14.16 -23.78 -0.40
N TRP A 123 -14.09 -24.39 -1.59
CA TRP A 123 -14.51 -23.95 -2.94
C TRP A 123 -14.07 -22.57 -3.44
N THR A 124 -13.00 -22.01 -2.92
CA THR A 124 -12.47 -20.74 -3.40
C THR A 124 -11.27 -20.98 -4.31
N ASP A 125 -11.35 -20.51 -5.54
CA ASP A 125 -10.29 -20.63 -6.54
C ASP A 125 -9.31 -19.45 -6.52
N GLY A 126 -9.69 -18.35 -5.88
CA GLY A 126 -8.88 -17.16 -5.79
C GLY A 126 -9.27 -16.27 -4.62
N LEU A 127 -8.30 -15.52 -4.15
CA LEU A 127 -8.45 -14.58 -3.04
C LEU A 127 -7.80 -13.27 -3.42
N ASP A 128 -8.57 -12.19 -3.37
CA ASP A 128 -8.04 -10.84 -3.40
C ASP A 128 -7.71 -10.38 -1.99
N TRP A 129 -6.57 -9.75 -1.82
CA TRP A 129 -6.11 -9.34 -0.51
C TRP A 129 -5.48 -7.94 -0.53
N TYR A 130 -5.54 -7.31 0.62
CA TYR A 130 -4.93 -6.01 0.89
C TYR A 130 -4.35 -5.99 2.30
N ALA A 131 -3.18 -5.40 2.46
CA ALA A 131 -2.56 -5.19 3.75
C ALA A 131 -1.98 -3.78 3.85
N CYS A 132 -2.09 -3.15 5.02
CA CYS A 132 -1.52 -1.84 5.27
C CYS A 132 -1.05 -1.69 6.72
N GLY A 133 0.03 -0.94 6.91
CA GLY A 133 0.66 -0.71 8.21
C GLY A 133 2.05 -0.10 8.08
N TYR A 134 2.80 -0.13 9.17
CA TYR A 134 4.19 0.29 9.21
C TYR A 134 5.15 -0.88 9.22
#